data_eca642481cee694f4d8b73fc075bd513
#
_entry.id   eca642481cee694f4d8b73fc075bd513
#
_cell.length_a   1.000
_cell.length_b   1.000
_cell.length_c   1.000
_cell.angle_alpha   90.00
_cell.angle_beta   90.00
_cell.angle_gamma   90.00
#
_symmetry.space_group_name_H-M   'P 1'
#
loop_
_entity.id
_entity.type
_entity.pdbx_description
1 polymer ?
#
loop_
_entity_poly.entity_id
_entity_poly.type
_entity_poly.pdbx_seq_one_letter_code
_entity_poly.pdbx_strand_id
1 'polypeptide(L)'
;PRRRHFRFIYRSALGKQEETEVLLDIVEEEREVHTIVDKPIRTTFLVPEREVLARVPTIESLLGDKLTAFAPHTSGVPLYHPEGTVRDVQQVAKQLFDIGVLFDAATDFDAIASSYDAVVEIERTYRDPNPSREDCLRDTWNACIGLLAQRPDIVAAYPDGAHINNGLQRMMGHVTSPAYVSGFEAKRTLVAKCALLVAHLLVNERFDFTNGRWAGSATQLSTVSSASLNGTAFTWLNGMKAVNPQAYFYLYRAVRLLVDVRLI
;
A
#
# COMPACT_ATOMS: atom_id res chain seq x y z
N PRO A 1 6.44 -20.21 -10.59
CA PRO A 1 5.21 -20.70 -9.93
C PRO A 1 4.21 -21.20 -10.96
N ARG A 2 3.49 -22.27 -10.64
CA ARG A 2 2.36 -22.73 -11.44
C ARG A 2 1.14 -21.91 -11.06
N ARG A 3 0.46 -21.32 -12.04
CA ARG A 3 -0.79 -20.59 -11.84
C ARG A 3 -1.94 -21.39 -12.41
N ARG A 4 -3.02 -21.50 -11.65
CA ARG A 4 -4.27 -22.15 -12.07
C ARG A 4 -5.42 -21.19 -11.79
N HIS A 5 -6.32 -21.05 -12.77
CA HIS A 5 -7.49 -20.20 -12.69
C HIS A 5 -8.72 -21.11 -12.77
N PHE A 6 -9.60 -21.00 -11.81
CA PHE A 6 -10.86 -21.71 -11.77
C PHE A 6 -12.02 -20.72 -11.80
N ARG A 7 -13.05 -21.09 -12.55
CA ARG A 7 -14.26 -20.31 -12.67
C ARG A 7 -15.43 -21.17 -12.20
N PHE A 8 -16.11 -20.76 -11.14
CA PHE A 8 -17.28 -21.43 -10.61
C PHE A 8 -18.51 -20.64 -11.01
N ILE A 9 -19.31 -21.19 -11.94
CA ILE A 9 -20.52 -20.57 -12.44
C ILE A 9 -21.69 -21.02 -11.56
N TYR A 10 -22.52 -20.08 -11.14
CA TYR A 10 -23.70 -20.35 -10.34
C TYR A 10 -24.86 -19.43 -10.75
N ARG A 11 -26.11 -19.85 -10.41
CA ARG A 11 -27.29 -19.04 -10.67
C ARG A 11 -27.37 -17.88 -9.70
N SER A 12 -27.48 -16.66 -10.24
CA SER A 12 -27.58 -15.45 -9.43
C SER A 12 -28.93 -15.36 -8.70
N ALA A 13 -28.91 -15.18 -7.39
CA ALA A 13 -30.11 -14.87 -6.60
C ALA A 13 -30.59 -13.42 -6.77
N LEU A 14 -29.78 -12.55 -7.38
CA LEU A 14 -30.07 -11.11 -7.52
C LEU A 14 -30.87 -10.76 -8.79
N GLY A 15 -31.18 -11.72 -9.64
CA GLY A 15 -32.10 -11.58 -10.76
C GLY A 15 -31.67 -10.68 -11.93
N LYS A 16 -30.48 -10.05 -11.87
CA LYS A 16 -29.98 -9.17 -12.92
C LYS A 16 -29.26 -9.91 -14.07
N GLN A 17 -28.76 -11.09 -13.78
CA GLN A 17 -28.14 -12.02 -14.73
C GLN A 17 -28.54 -13.44 -14.32
N GLU A 18 -28.79 -14.32 -15.29
CA GLU A 18 -29.13 -15.71 -14.97
C GLU A 18 -27.97 -16.45 -14.32
N GLU A 19 -26.75 -16.19 -14.78
CA GLU A 19 -25.52 -16.79 -14.29
C GLU A 19 -24.55 -15.73 -13.84
N THR A 20 -23.80 -16.03 -12.80
CA THR A 20 -22.67 -15.24 -12.31
C THR A 20 -21.54 -16.19 -11.92
N GLU A 21 -20.37 -15.66 -11.60
CA GLU A 21 -19.19 -16.48 -11.37
C GLU A 21 -18.41 -16.06 -10.14
N VAL A 22 -17.75 -17.04 -9.52
CA VAL A 22 -16.68 -16.83 -8.54
C VAL A 22 -15.37 -17.32 -9.17
N LEU A 23 -14.38 -16.47 -9.13
CA LEU A 23 -13.03 -16.79 -9.61
C LEU A 23 -12.17 -17.26 -8.43
N LEU A 24 -11.42 -18.35 -8.66
CA LEU A 24 -10.40 -18.82 -7.74
C LEU A 24 -9.07 -18.91 -8.47
N ASP A 25 -8.13 -18.08 -8.07
CA ASP A 25 -6.77 -18.10 -8.58
C ASP A 25 -5.87 -18.81 -7.56
N ILE A 26 -5.17 -19.84 -8.02
CA ILE A 26 -4.22 -20.60 -7.22
C ILE A 26 -2.82 -20.36 -7.79
N VAL A 27 -1.91 -19.95 -6.92
CA VAL A 27 -0.47 -19.88 -7.20
C VAL A 27 0.23 -20.92 -6.34
N GLU A 28 0.96 -21.82 -7.00
CA GLU A 28 1.78 -22.83 -6.29
C GLU A 28 3.19 -22.25 -6.15
N GLU A 29 3.58 -21.94 -4.92
CA GLU A 29 4.92 -21.46 -4.56
C GLU A 29 5.71 -22.58 -3.86
N GLU A 30 7.00 -22.66 -4.18
CA GLU A 30 7.89 -23.66 -3.56
C GLU A 30 8.32 -23.25 -2.13
N ARG A 31 8.23 -21.96 -1.81
CA ARG A 31 8.63 -21.42 -0.52
C ARG A 31 7.44 -20.82 0.22
N GLU A 32 7.30 -21.19 1.48
CA GLU A 32 6.34 -20.56 2.37
C GLU A 32 6.94 -19.23 2.88
N VAL A 33 6.41 -18.11 2.38
CA VAL A 33 6.90 -16.76 2.73
C VAL A 33 5.96 -16.01 3.69
N HIS A 34 4.79 -16.60 3.95
CA HIS A 34 3.77 -15.97 4.79
C HIS A 34 3.63 -16.71 6.13
N THR A 35 3.55 -15.95 7.20
CA THR A 35 3.06 -16.49 8.48
C THR A 35 1.55 -16.70 8.35
N ILE A 36 1.12 -17.95 8.57
CA ILE A 36 -0.27 -18.37 8.35
C ILE A 36 -0.98 -18.55 9.70
N VAL A 37 -2.24 -18.13 9.74
CA VAL A 37 -3.15 -18.32 10.88
C VAL A 37 -4.48 -18.89 10.42
N ASP A 38 -5.13 -19.65 11.29
CA ASP A 38 -6.50 -20.11 11.07
C ASP A 38 -7.49 -19.02 11.45
N LYS A 39 -8.36 -18.65 10.53
CA LYS A 39 -9.42 -17.64 10.73
C LYS A 39 -10.78 -18.21 10.36
N PRO A 40 -11.81 -17.98 11.17
CA PRO A 40 -13.17 -18.34 10.77
C PRO A 40 -13.59 -17.44 9.59
N ILE A 41 -14.22 -18.07 8.58
CA ILE A 41 -14.83 -17.34 7.47
C ILE A 41 -16.03 -16.58 8.01
N ARG A 42 -15.89 -15.24 8.10
CA ARG A 42 -16.95 -14.31 8.50
C ARG A 42 -17.00 -13.17 7.49
N THR A 43 -18.10 -13.08 6.78
CA THR A 43 -18.35 -12.02 5.79
C THR A 43 -19.83 -11.62 5.83
N THR A 44 -20.11 -10.38 5.50
CA THR A 44 -21.48 -9.88 5.37
C THR A 44 -22.22 -10.49 4.18
N PHE A 45 -21.52 -11.11 3.26
CA PHE A 45 -22.06 -11.67 2.02
C PHE A 45 -22.35 -13.17 2.10
N LEU A 46 -21.76 -13.88 3.07
CA LEU A 46 -21.87 -15.32 3.22
C LEU A 46 -22.07 -15.67 4.69
N VAL A 47 -23.13 -16.42 4.97
CA VAL A 47 -23.37 -17.01 6.29
C VAL A 47 -23.19 -18.52 6.14
N PRO A 48 -22.05 -19.08 6.56
CA PRO A 48 -21.83 -20.51 6.49
C PRO A 48 -22.74 -21.24 7.49
N GLU A 49 -23.31 -22.37 7.10
CA GLU A 49 -24.16 -23.20 7.95
C GLU A 49 -23.42 -23.74 9.20
N ARG A 50 -22.12 -23.84 9.12
CA ARG A 50 -21.21 -24.23 10.22
C ARG A 50 -19.98 -23.35 10.20
N GLU A 51 -19.27 -23.26 11.32
CA GLU A 51 -17.99 -22.58 11.35
C GLU A 51 -16.99 -23.28 10.39
N VAL A 52 -16.42 -22.51 9.49
CA VAL A 52 -15.40 -22.95 8.55
C VAL A 52 -14.15 -22.11 8.81
N LEU A 53 -13.04 -22.78 9.12
CA LEU A 53 -11.74 -22.14 9.26
C LEU A 53 -11.02 -22.11 7.91
N ALA A 54 -10.40 -20.99 7.59
CA ALA A 54 -9.51 -20.85 6.47
C ALA A 54 -8.10 -20.51 6.97
N ARG A 55 -7.09 -21.12 6.37
CA ARG A 55 -5.69 -20.76 6.57
C ARG A 55 -5.40 -19.51 5.76
N VAL A 56 -5.06 -18.43 6.42
CA VAL A 56 -4.81 -17.13 5.78
C VAL A 56 -3.52 -16.50 6.30
N PRO A 57 -2.81 -15.68 5.49
CA PRO A 57 -1.68 -14.91 5.99
C PRO A 57 -2.10 -13.97 7.14
N THR A 58 -1.16 -13.69 8.04
CA THR A 58 -1.36 -12.63 9.03
C THR A 58 -1.47 -11.27 8.35
N ILE A 59 -1.99 -10.28 9.09
CA ILE A 59 -2.09 -8.89 8.60
C ILE A 59 -0.70 -8.35 8.24
N GLU A 60 0.29 -8.64 9.07
CA GLU A 60 1.68 -8.23 8.88
C GLU A 60 2.28 -8.86 7.62
N SER A 61 2.04 -10.17 7.41
CA SER A 61 2.47 -10.86 6.19
C SER A 61 1.84 -10.29 4.93
N LEU A 62 0.53 -10.01 4.97
CA LEU A 62 -0.15 -9.35 3.85
C LEU A 62 0.39 -7.95 3.61
N LEU A 63 0.68 -7.18 4.67
CA LEU A 63 1.20 -5.82 4.54
C LEU A 63 2.60 -5.81 3.90
N GLY A 64 3.48 -6.75 4.28
CA GLY A 64 4.80 -6.92 3.65
C GLY A 64 4.69 -7.27 2.16
N ASP A 65 3.80 -8.22 1.81
CA ASP A 65 3.49 -8.57 0.42
C ASP A 65 2.98 -7.36 -0.39
N LYS A 66 2.02 -6.60 0.17
CA LYS A 66 1.46 -5.43 -0.52
C LYS A 66 2.47 -4.30 -0.71
N LEU A 67 3.39 -4.10 0.23
CA LEU A 67 4.50 -3.16 0.06
C LEU A 67 5.42 -3.58 -1.08
N THR A 68 5.73 -4.87 -1.22
CA THR A 68 6.49 -5.40 -2.36
C THR A 68 5.73 -5.22 -3.67
N ALA A 69 4.41 -5.44 -3.67
CA ALA A 69 3.57 -5.31 -4.85
C ALA A 69 3.35 -3.85 -5.30
N PHE A 70 3.56 -2.86 -4.43
CA PHE A 70 3.45 -1.42 -4.74
C PHE A 70 4.80 -0.80 -5.12
N ALA A 71 5.60 -1.48 -5.91
CA ALA A 71 6.87 -1.00 -6.47
C ALA A 71 6.82 -1.15 -8.01
N PRO A 72 6.19 -0.20 -8.73
CA PRO A 72 5.72 -0.39 -10.11
C PRO A 72 6.82 -0.52 -11.16
N HIS A 73 8.06 -0.13 -10.87
CA HIS A 73 9.21 -0.23 -11.77
C HIS A 73 10.19 -1.35 -11.39
N THR A 74 9.99 -1.97 -10.24
CA THR A 74 10.91 -2.98 -9.70
C THR A 74 10.20 -4.30 -9.42
N SER A 75 9.96 -4.64 -8.16
CA SER A 75 9.37 -5.94 -7.76
C SER A 75 7.86 -6.03 -7.96
N GLY A 76 7.16 -4.90 -8.00
CA GLY A 76 5.71 -4.85 -7.88
C GLY A 76 4.93 -5.05 -9.18
N VAL A 77 3.65 -4.68 -9.11
CA VAL A 77 2.74 -4.70 -10.27
C VAL A 77 3.22 -3.67 -11.30
N PRO A 78 3.62 -4.08 -12.50
CA PRO A 78 4.19 -3.17 -13.47
C PRO A 78 3.18 -2.10 -13.93
N LEU A 79 3.60 -0.83 -13.94
CA LEU A 79 2.79 0.28 -14.43
C LEU A 79 2.73 0.32 -15.96
N TYR A 80 3.76 -0.18 -16.63
CA TYR A 80 3.88 -0.17 -18.09
C TYR A 80 4.01 -1.57 -18.67
N HIS A 81 3.51 -1.72 -19.89
CA HIS A 81 3.84 -2.85 -20.75
C HIS A 81 5.27 -2.73 -21.30
N PRO A 82 5.90 -3.80 -21.78
CA PRO A 82 7.24 -3.74 -22.37
C PRO A 82 7.37 -2.74 -23.53
N GLU A 83 6.29 -2.51 -24.26
CA GLU A 83 6.22 -1.52 -25.35
C GLU A 83 5.99 -0.07 -24.85
N GLY A 84 5.94 0.18 -23.53
CA GLY A 84 5.82 1.49 -22.92
C GLY A 84 4.39 2.03 -22.76
N THR A 85 3.36 1.27 -23.15
CA THR A 85 1.97 1.65 -22.92
C THR A 85 1.58 1.41 -21.46
N VAL A 86 0.71 2.28 -20.91
CA VAL A 86 0.26 2.19 -19.52
C VAL A 86 -0.67 0.98 -19.34
N ARG A 87 -0.40 0.17 -18.32
CA ARG A 87 -1.22 -0.97 -17.93
C ARG A 87 -2.48 -0.56 -17.17
N ASP A 88 -3.22 -1.54 -16.67
CA ASP A 88 -4.36 -1.30 -15.78
C ASP A 88 -3.88 -0.71 -14.44
N VAL A 89 -3.96 0.61 -14.37
CA VAL A 89 -3.52 1.40 -13.21
C VAL A 89 -4.30 1.09 -11.93
N GLN A 90 -5.48 0.46 -12.01
CA GLN A 90 -6.25 0.07 -10.84
C GLN A 90 -5.53 -1.04 -10.05
N GLN A 91 -4.80 -1.92 -10.74
CA GLN A 91 -4.05 -3.00 -10.07
C GLN A 91 -2.91 -2.45 -9.21
N VAL A 92 -2.21 -1.40 -9.67
CA VAL A 92 -1.20 -0.70 -8.87
C VAL A 92 -1.85 0.06 -7.71
N ALA A 93 -2.91 0.80 -7.99
CA ALA A 93 -3.64 1.59 -7.00
C ALA A 93 -4.24 0.74 -5.88
N LYS A 94 -4.71 -0.47 -6.21
CA LYS A 94 -5.23 -1.43 -5.24
C LYS A 94 -4.19 -1.80 -4.19
N GLN A 95 -2.92 -1.99 -4.58
CA GLN A 95 -1.87 -2.33 -3.62
C GLN A 95 -1.71 -1.21 -2.57
N LEU A 96 -1.68 0.05 -3.00
CA LEU A 96 -1.61 1.18 -2.08
C LEU A 96 -2.82 1.26 -1.14
N PHE A 97 -4.02 1.02 -1.66
CA PHE A 97 -5.22 0.98 -0.84
C PHE A 97 -5.14 -0.10 0.23
N ASP A 98 -4.76 -1.32 -0.16
CA ASP A 98 -4.58 -2.45 0.75
C ASP A 98 -3.55 -2.13 1.84
N ILE A 99 -2.40 -1.51 1.48
CA ILE A 99 -1.37 -1.05 2.44
C ILE A 99 -1.99 -0.11 3.48
N GLY A 100 -2.74 0.90 3.05
CA GLY A 100 -3.34 1.88 3.94
C GLY A 100 -4.35 1.28 4.92
N VAL A 101 -5.14 0.29 4.47
CA VAL A 101 -6.11 -0.45 5.30
C VAL A 101 -5.39 -1.38 6.28
N LEU A 102 -4.43 -2.15 5.79
CA LEU A 102 -3.66 -3.10 6.62
C LEU A 102 -2.81 -2.37 7.66
N PHE A 103 -2.29 -1.17 7.36
CA PHE A 103 -1.58 -0.33 8.33
C PHE A 103 -2.41 -0.06 9.59
N ASP A 104 -3.71 0.15 9.44
CA ASP A 104 -4.60 0.45 10.58
C ASP A 104 -4.81 -0.77 11.49
N ALA A 105 -4.64 -1.97 10.97
CA ALA A 105 -4.83 -3.22 11.69
C ALA A 105 -3.52 -3.89 12.16
N ALA A 106 -2.38 -3.54 11.55
CA ALA A 106 -1.07 -4.14 11.86
C ALA A 106 -0.57 -3.72 13.25
N THR A 107 0.18 -4.57 13.92
CA THR A 107 0.69 -4.34 15.28
C THR A 107 2.17 -4.63 15.46
N ASP A 108 2.77 -5.40 14.56
CA ASP A 108 4.15 -5.85 14.64
C ASP A 108 4.94 -5.45 13.39
N PHE A 109 5.84 -4.47 13.55
CA PHE A 109 6.68 -3.99 12.44
C PHE A 109 7.75 -5.02 12.03
N ASP A 110 8.30 -5.79 12.97
CA ASP A 110 9.34 -6.77 12.66
C ASP A 110 8.77 -7.90 11.79
N ALA A 111 7.52 -8.31 12.07
CA ALA A 111 6.81 -9.27 11.22
C ALA A 111 6.53 -8.71 9.81
N ILE A 112 6.22 -7.41 9.68
CA ILE A 112 6.07 -6.75 8.37
C ILE A 112 7.40 -6.74 7.62
N ALA A 113 8.49 -6.32 8.28
CA ALA A 113 9.81 -6.24 7.68
C ALA A 113 10.29 -7.62 7.22
N SER A 114 10.14 -8.64 8.06
CA SER A 114 10.50 -10.02 7.71
C SER A 114 9.70 -10.55 6.51
N SER A 115 8.41 -10.26 6.45
CA SER A 115 7.57 -10.65 5.32
C SER A 115 7.94 -9.89 4.06
N TYR A 116 8.18 -8.57 4.15
CA TYR A 116 8.66 -7.77 3.02
C TYR A 116 9.95 -8.35 2.45
N ASP A 117 10.94 -8.64 3.31
CA ASP A 117 12.23 -9.16 2.89
C ASP A 117 12.12 -10.55 2.23
N ALA A 118 11.24 -11.41 2.75
CA ALA A 118 11.02 -12.74 2.18
C ALA A 118 10.34 -12.66 0.80
N VAL A 119 9.33 -11.80 0.64
CA VAL A 119 8.59 -11.65 -0.62
C VAL A 119 9.43 -10.92 -1.66
N VAL A 120 10.08 -9.80 -1.31
CA VAL A 120 10.90 -9.05 -2.27
C VAL A 120 12.06 -9.90 -2.80
N GLU A 121 12.65 -10.77 -1.97
CA GLU A 121 13.73 -11.67 -2.40
C GLU A 121 13.28 -12.66 -3.49
N ILE A 122 12.03 -13.07 -3.49
CA ILE A 122 11.44 -13.91 -4.54
C ILE A 122 11.08 -13.08 -5.75
N GLU A 123 10.30 -12.01 -5.56
CA GLU A 123 9.74 -11.21 -6.67
C GLU A 123 10.83 -10.57 -7.54
N ARG A 124 11.91 -10.09 -6.92
CA ARG A 124 13.02 -9.49 -7.67
C ARG A 124 13.73 -10.47 -8.61
N THR A 125 13.71 -11.79 -8.31
CA THR A 125 14.34 -12.80 -9.18
C THR A 125 13.62 -12.95 -10.53
N TYR A 126 12.38 -12.51 -10.62
CA TYR A 126 11.61 -12.50 -11.87
C TYR A 126 11.83 -11.24 -12.71
N ARG A 127 12.75 -10.37 -12.29
CA ARG A 127 13.04 -9.09 -12.96
C ARG A 127 14.42 -9.12 -13.61
N ASP A 128 14.53 -8.41 -14.74
CA ASP A 128 15.80 -8.20 -15.43
C ASP A 128 15.89 -6.69 -15.81
N PRO A 129 16.88 -5.95 -15.28
CA PRO A 129 17.83 -6.39 -14.25
C PRO A 129 17.17 -6.69 -12.90
N ASN A 130 17.81 -7.56 -12.11
CA ASN A 130 17.34 -7.90 -10.75
C ASN A 130 17.60 -6.70 -9.81
N PRO A 131 16.53 -6.02 -9.31
CA PRO A 131 16.69 -4.85 -8.45
C PRO A 131 17.14 -5.26 -7.04
N SER A 132 17.85 -4.38 -6.35
CA SER A 132 18.15 -4.56 -4.93
C SER A 132 16.90 -4.34 -4.07
N ARG A 133 16.95 -4.76 -2.80
CA ARG A 133 15.92 -4.43 -1.80
C ARG A 133 15.71 -2.92 -1.68
N GLU A 134 16.81 -2.17 -1.67
CA GLU A 134 16.77 -0.71 -1.59
C GLU A 134 16.12 -0.09 -2.83
N ASP A 135 16.42 -0.59 -4.04
CA ASP A 135 15.78 -0.12 -5.27
C ASP A 135 14.26 -0.29 -5.21
N CYS A 136 13.78 -1.44 -4.69
CA CYS A 136 12.34 -1.69 -4.53
C CYS A 136 11.69 -0.70 -3.55
N LEU A 137 12.33 -0.43 -2.41
CA LEU A 137 11.83 0.55 -1.44
C LEU A 137 11.85 1.98 -1.98
N ARG A 138 12.91 2.36 -2.71
CA ARG A 138 13.00 3.67 -3.35
C ARG A 138 11.94 3.85 -4.44
N ASP A 139 11.63 2.80 -5.19
CA ASP A 139 10.55 2.81 -6.17
C ASP A 139 9.19 3.07 -5.50
N THR A 140 8.89 2.36 -4.42
CA THR A 140 7.67 2.61 -3.63
C THR A 140 7.64 4.03 -3.05
N TRP A 141 8.77 4.55 -2.54
CA TRP A 141 8.89 5.92 -2.08
C TRP A 141 8.59 6.92 -3.20
N ASN A 142 9.20 6.73 -4.37
CA ASN A 142 9.00 7.61 -5.52
C ASN A 142 7.55 7.61 -6.01
N ALA A 143 6.89 6.44 -6.02
CA ALA A 143 5.46 6.33 -6.33
C ALA A 143 4.60 7.14 -5.32
N CYS A 144 4.94 7.06 -4.02
CA CYS A 144 4.27 7.86 -2.98
C CYS A 144 4.45 9.37 -3.21
N ILE A 145 5.67 9.82 -3.49
CA ILE A 145 5.96 11.25 -3.73
C ILE A 145 5.25 11.75 -5.00
N GLY A 146 5.25 10.96 -6.07
CA GLY A 146 4.53 11.29 -7.31
C GLY A 146 3.03 11.46 -7.10
N LEU A 147 2.41 10.63 -6.27
CA LEU A 147 0.99 10.73 -5.91
C LEU A 147 0.63 11.98 -5.11
N LEU A 148 1.59 12.54 -4.36
CA LEU A 148 1.42 13.76 -3.57
C LEU A 148 1.75 15.02 -4.37
N ALA A 149 2.45 14.87 -5.50
CA ALA A 149 2.95 15.98 -6.32
C ALA A 149 1.80 16.80 -6.89
N GLN A 150 1.86 18.13 -6.66
CA GLN A 150 0.94 19.12 -7.23
C GLN A 150 1.69 20.23 -7.96
N ARG A 151 2.94 20.45 -7.63
CA ARG A 151 3.79 21.46 -8.28
C ARG A 151 4.33 20.91 -9.59
N PRO A 152 4.37 21.69 -10.68
CA PRO A 152 4.82 21.22 -11.99
C PRO A 152 6.22 20.61 -12.00
N ASP A 153 7.16 21.17 -11.24
CA ASP A 153 8.53 20.67 -11.10
C ASP A 153 8.58 19.27 -10.44
N ILE A 154 7.76 19.05 -9.41
CA ILE A 154 7.68 17.76 -8.73
C ILE A 154 6.93 16.73 -9.62
N VAL A 155 5.84 17.14 -10.27
CA VAL A 155 5.12 16.28 -11.23
C VAL A 155 6.04 15.85 -12.36
N ALA A 156 6.89 16.75 -12.87
CA ALA A 156 7.87 16.40 -13.92
C ALA A 156 8.94 15.42 -13.43
N ALA A 157 9.33 15.49 -12.15
CA ALA A 157 10.29 14.56 -11.55
C ALA A 157 9.68 13.17 -11.25
N TYR A 158 8.35 13.10 -11.05
CA TYR A 158 7.61 11.86 -10.70
C TYR A 158 6.36 11.70 -11.58
N PRO A 159 6.51 11.46 -12.89
CA PRO A 159 5.39 11.51 -13.86
C PRO A 159 4.32 10.45 -13.64
N ASP A 160 4.66 9.33 -13.05
CA ASP A 160 3.76 8.19 -12.84
C ASP A 160 2.64 8.47 -11.83
N GLY A 161 2.84 9.47 -10.98
CA GLY A 161 1.85 9.85 -9.98
C GLY A 161 0.47 10.14 -10.57
N ALA A 162 0.40 10.73 -11.76
CA ALA A 162 -0.85 11.01 -12.45
C ALA A 162 -1.58 9.72 -12.87
N HIS A 163 -0.85 8.73 -13.37
CA HIS A 163 -1.40 7.43 -13.78
C HIS A 163 -1.94 6.65 -12.57
N ILE A 164 -1.15 6.54 -11.51
CA ILE A 164 -1.56 5.84 -10.28
C ILE A 164 -2.74 6.56 -9.62
N ASN A 165 -2.76 7.90 -9.62
CA ASN A 165 -3.90 8.68 -9.11
C ASN A 165 -5.19 8.41 -9.89
N ASN A 166 -5.13 8.27 -11.20
CA ASN A 166 -6.28 7.84 -12.01
C ASN A 166 -6.78 6.45 -11.58
N GLY A 167 -5.87 5.50 -11.35
CA GLY A 167 -6.21 4.18 -10.80
C GLY A 167 -6.92 4.26 -9.46
N LEU A 168 -6.41 5.09 -8.53
CA LEU A 168 -7.06 5.33 -7.24
C LEU A 168 -8.47 5.93 -7.40
N GLN A 169 -8.65 6.90 -8.30
CA GLN A 169 -9.97 7.50 -8.54
C GLN A 169 -10.99 6.47 -9.01
N ARG A 170 -10.60 5.62 -9.97
CA ARG A 170 -11.47 4.53 -10.47
C ARG A 170 -11.80 3.53 -9.37
N MET A 171 -10.80 3.12 -8.60
CA MET A 171 -10.98 2.14 -7.52
C MET A 171 -11.87 2.67 -6.39
N MET A 172 -11.72 3.95 -5.99
CA MET A 172 -12.52 4.54 -4.91
C MET A 172 -14.02 4.53 -5.20
N GLY A 173 -14.42 4.47 -6.47
CA GLY A 173 -15.83 4.27 -6.87
C GLY A 173 -16.40 2.90 -6.46
N HIS A 174 -15.57 1.93 -6.16
CA HIS A 174 -15.95 0.58 -5.73
C HIS A 174 -15.80 0.35 -4.21
N VAL A 175 -15.23 1.31 -3.48
CA VAL A 175 -15.04 1.21 -2.03
C VAL A 175 -16.32 1.63 -1.32
N THR A 176 -16.90 0.72 -0.56
CA THR A 176 -18.17 0.96 0.16
C THR A 176 -17.97 1.39 1.61
N SER A 177 -16.78 1.23 2.18
CA SER A 177 -16.50 1.59 3.58
C SER A 177 -16.40 3.11 3.75
N PRO A 178 -17.24 3.74 4.60
CA PRO A 178 -17.19 5.19 4.85
C PRO A 178 -15.83 5.69 5.32
N ALA A 179 -15.08 4.86 6.04
CA ALA A 179 -13.76 5.21 6.55
C ALA A 179 -12.72 5.51 5.45
N TYR A 180 -12.95 5.00 4.23
CA TYR A 180 -12.01 5.11 3.11
C TYR A 180 -12.61 5.82 1.87
N VAL A 181 -13.91 6.17 1.90
CA VAL A 181 -14.63 6.75 0.75
C VAL A 181 -14.45 8.27 0.64
N SER A 182 -14.00 8.95 1.70
CA SER A 182 -14.02 10.42 1.76
C SER A 182 -12.89 11.10 0.95
N GLY A 183 -12.98 11.02 -0.39
CA GLY A 183 -12.34 11.98 -1.28
C GLY A 183 -10.81 12.01 -1.29
N PHE A 184 -10.28 13.17 -1.72
CA PHE A 184 -8.85 13.43 -1.93
C PHE A 184 -8.01 13.33 -0.64
N GLU A 185 -8.59 13.65 0.51
CA GLU A 185 -7.92 13.62 1.80
C GLU A 185 -7.62 12.17 2.26
N ALA A 186 -8.55 11.25 2.03
CA ALA A 186 -8.33 9.83 2.33
C ALA A 186 -7.16 9.26 1.53
N LYS A 187 -7.05 9.61 0.25
CA LYS A 187 -5.93 9.18 -0.61
C LYS A 187 -4.58 9.65 -0.07
N ARG A 188 -4.47 10.93 0.34
CA ARG A 188 -3.24 11.48 0.92
C ARG A 188 -2.82 10.72 2.17
N THR A 189 -3.78 10.33 2.99
CA THR A 189 -3.53 9.56 4.20
C THR A 189 -3.02 8.14 3.88
N LEU A 190 -3.59 7.45 2.88
CA LEU A 190 -3.10 6.14 2.42
C LEU A 190 -1.63 6.24 1.96
N VAL A 191 -1.32 7.23 1.11
CA VAL A 191 0.04 7.49 0.62
C VAL A 191 1.00 7.77 1.77
N ALA A 192 0.59 8.60 2.73
CA ALA A 192 1.42 8.97 3.87
C ALA A 192 1.75 7.79 4.79
N LYS A 193 0.80 6.87 5.01
CA LYS A 193 1.02 5.62 5.75
C LYS A 193 2.03 4.72 5.04
N CYS A 194 1.89 4.55 3.72
CA CYS A 194 2.83 3.79 2.90
C CYS A 194 4.23 4.40 2.96
N ALA A 195 4.36 5.71 2.72
CA ALA A 195 5.64 6.43 2.78
C ALA A 195 6.33 6.28 4.14
N LEU A 196 5.57 6.31 5.26
CA LEU A 196 6.13 6.11 6.58
C LEU A 196 6.71 4.70 6.77
N LEU A 197 5.97 3.65 6.38
CA LEU A 197 6.47 2.27 6.46
C LEU A 197 7.73 2.08 5.64
N VAL A 198 7.74 2.60 4.40
CA VAL A 198 8.90 2.54 3.51
C VAL A 198 10.11 3.26 4.11
N ALA A 199 9.91 4.42 4.73
CA ALA A 199 11.00 5.14 5.40
C ALA A 199 11.61 4.30 6.53
N HIS A 200 10.78 3.68 7.38
CA HIS A 200 11.24 2.80 8.44
C HIS A 200 11.97 1.55 7.91
N LEU A 201 11.47 0.94 6.83
CA LEU A 201 12.15 -0.19 6.17
C LEU A 201 13.50 0.19 5.53
N LEU A 202 13.62 1.41 4.97
CA LEU A 202 14.86 1.91 4.38
C LEU A 202 15.95 2.12 5.42
N VAL A 203 15.60 2.63 6.60
CA VAL A 203 16.57 2.90 7.68
C VAL A 203 16.73 1.73 8.64
N ASN A 204 15.96 0.64 8.47
CA ASN A 204 15.90 -0.51 9.38
C ASN A 204 15.57 -0.12 10.84
N GLU A 205 14.71 0.87 11.04
CA GLU A 205 14.20 1.27 12.34
C GLU A 205 12.78 0.78 12.56
N ARG A 206 12.48 0.27 13.76
CA ARG A 206 11.13 -0.20 14.09
C ARG A 206 10.14 0.95 14.15
N PHE A 207 8.95 0.72 13.58
CA PHE A 207 7.79 1.58 13.79
C PHE A 207 6.97 1.07 14.98
N ASP A 208 6.73 1.95 15.95
CA ASP A 208 5.85 1.65 17.09
C ASP A 208 4.39 1.94 16.70
N PHE A 209 3.64 0.91 16.39
CA PHE A 209 2.22 1.03 16.06
C PHE A 209 1.35 1.53 17.21
N THR A 210 1.76 1.33 18.46
CA THR A 210 0.99 1.73 19.65
C THR A 210 0.99 3.25 19.80
N ASN A 211 2.14 3.88 19.66
CA ASN A 211 2.31 5.32 19.85
C ASN A 211 2.50 6.10 18.55
N GLY A 212 2.77 5.40 17.46
CA GLY A 212 3.09 5.96 16.15
C GLY A 212 1.88 6.33 15.30
N ARG A 213 0.68 5.82 15.62
CA ARG A 213 -0.54 6.10 14.86
C ARG A 213 -1.11 7.47 15.21
N TRP A 214 -1.77 8.04 14.21
CA TRP A 214 -2.54 9.26 14.41
C TRP A 214 -3.83 8.97 15.19
N ALA A 215 -3.99 9.63 16.31
CA ALA A 215 -5.19 9.58 17.14
C ALA A 215 -5.96 10.92 17.15
N GLY A 216 -5.45 11.96 16.48
CA GLY A 216 -6.04 13.30 16.47
C GLY A 216 -5.99 13.99 17.83
N SER A 217 -5.09 13.56 18.73
CA SER A 217 -4.95 14.16 20.07
C SER A 217 -4.45 15.61 20.00
N ALA A 218 -4.74 16.40 21.04
CA ALA A 218 -4.25 17.78 21.14
C ALA A 218 -2.72 17.86 21.03
N THR A 219 -2.00 16.88 21.60
CA THR A 219 -0.55 16.78 21.49
C THR A 219 -0.10 16.56 20.06
N GLN A 220 -0.73 15.65 19.33
CA GLN A 220 -0.38 15.40 17.93
C GLN A 220 -0.71 16.59 17.03
N LEU A 221 -1.84 17.26 17.24
CA LEU A 221 -2.21 18.50 16.54
C LEU A 221 -1.19 19.62 16.82
N SER A 222 -0.75 19.81 18.05
CA SER A 222 0.31 20.75 18.41
C SER A 222 1.63 20.42 17.74
N THR A 223 2.02 19.14 17.74
CA THR A 223 3.22 18.66 17.05
C THR A 223 3.15 18.98 15.54
N VAL A 224 2.04 18.69 14.88
CA VAL A 224 1.84 18.99 13.47
C VAL A 224 1.92 20.49 13.18
N SER A 225 1.31 21.31 14.04
CA SER A 225 1.32 22.77 13.87
C SER A 225 2.74 23.36 13.91
N SER A 226 3.56 22.89 14.87
CA SER A 226 4.95 23.36 15.05
C SER A 226 5.95 22.69 14.09
N ALA A 227 5.67 21.49 13.59
CA ALA A 227 6.55 20.75 12.70
C ALA A 227 6.79 21.50 11.37
N SER A 228 7.98 21.41 10.81
CA SER A 228 8.31 22.02 9.53
C SER A 228 9.35 21.21 8.76
N LEU A 229 9.13 21.10 7.45
CA LEU A 229 10.07 20.53 6.49
C LEU A 229 10.92 21.59 5.79
N ASN A 230 10.97 22.82 6.32
CA ASN A 230 11.83 23.88 5.79
C ASN A 230 13.29 23.41 5.77
N GLY A 231 14.02 23.81 4.71
CA GLY A 231 15.40 23.38 4.51
C GLY A 231 15.56 21.98 3.90
N THR A 232 14.46 21.30 3.57
CA THR A 232 14.49 20.03 2.81
C THR A 232 13.89 20.21 1.42
N ALA A 233 14.14 19.26 0.52
CA ALA A 233 13.50 19.17 -0.79
C ALA A 233 11.96 19.02 -0.71
N PHE A 234 11.44 18.70 0.47
CA PHE A 234 10.02 18.40 0.73
C PHE A 234 9.26 19.55 1.42
N THR A 235 9.84 20.79 1.44
CA THR A 235 9.19 21.98 2.00
C THR A 235 7.76 22.20 1.48
N TRP A 236 7.48 21.82 0.25
CA TRP A 236 6.18 21.93 -0.39
C TRP A 236 5.07 21.12 0.30
N LEU A 237 5.40 20.07 1.06
CA LEU A 237 4.45 19.29 1.87
C LEU A 237 3.89 20.09 3.06
N ASN A 238 4.54 21.18 3.48
CA ASN A 238 4.07 21.97 4.62
C ASN A 238 2.64 22.53 4.42
N GLY A 239 2.22 22.75 3.18
CA GLY A 239 0.84 23.14 2.87
C GLY A 239 -0.22 22.13 3.29
N MET A 240 0.18 20.88 3.51
CA MET A 240 -0.73 19.79 3.90
C MET A 240 -1.16 19.87 5.37
N LYS A 241 -0.44 20.60 6.23
CA LYS A 241 -0.76 20.75 7.67
C LYS A 241 -2.19 21.16 7.94
N ALA A 242 -2.68 22.15 7.18
CA ALA A 242 -4.00 22.74 7.39
C ALA A 242 -5.12 21.89 6.79
N VAL A 243 -4.85 21.21 5.67
CA VAL A 243 -5.89 20.48 4.90
C VAL A 243 -5.96 19.01 5.25
N ASN A 244 -4.85 18.40 5.66
CA ASN A 244 -4.80 17.02 6.10
C ASN A 244 -3.70 16.82 7.15
N PRO A 245 -3.94 17.20 8.41
CA PRO A 245 -2.96 17.07 9.49
C PRO A 245 -2.52 15.62 9.75
N GLN A 246 -3.39 14.64 9.52
CA GLN A 246 -3.05 13.22 9.65
C GLN A 246 -2.02 12.79 8.61
N ALA A 247 -2.24 13.10 7.34
CA ALA A 247 -1.28 12.79 6.29
C ALA A 247 0.05 13.50 6.54
N TYR A 248 0.00 14.78 6.92
CA TYR A 248 1.21 15.53 7.23
C TYR A 248 1.99 14.93 8.42
N PHE A 249 1.30 14.46 9.46
CA PHE A 249 1.93 13.80 10.61
C PHE A 249 2.79 12.62 10.19
N TYR A 250 2.29 11.75 9.32
CA TYR A 250 3.02 10.60 8.82
C TYR A 250 4.16 11.01 7.86
N LEU A 251 3.88 11.91 6.93
CA LEU A 251 4.88 12.38 5.95
C LEU A 251 6.03 13.13 6.61
N TYR A 252 5.74 14.00 7.58
CA TYR A 252 6.77 14.70 8.33
C TYR A 252 7.75 13.73 8.98
N ARG A 253 7.24 12.71 9.64
CA ARG A 253 8.05 11.67 10.29
C ARG A 253 8.86 10.87 9.27
N ALA A 254 8.25 10.46 8.16
CA ALA A 254 8.92 9.74 7.09
C ALA A 254 10.08 10.55 6.49
N VAL A 255 9.83 11.82 6.12
CA VAL A 255 10.85 12.70 5.55
C VAL A 255 11.96 12.97 6.55
N ARG A 256 11.63 13.30 7.82
CA ARG A 256 12.65 13.55 8.85
C ARG A 256 13.54 12.34 9.06
N LEU A 257 12.96 11.15 9.15
CA LEU A 257 13.70 9.92 9.32
C LEU A 257 14.73 9.71 8.19
N LEU A 258 14.35 9.94 6.93
CA LEU A 258 15.25 9.76 5.79
C LEU A 258 16.28 10.90 5.65
N VAL A 259 15.91 12.14 5.95
CA VAL A 259 16.82 13.31 5.94
C VAL A 259 17.89 13.18 7.03
N ASP A 260 17.50 12.75 8.23
CA ASP A 260 18.43 12.64 9.37
C ASP A 260 19.52 11.60 9.13
N VAL A 261 19.27 10.58 8.28
CA VAL A 261 20.25 9.59 7.83
C VAL A 261 20.84 9.89 6.43
N ARG A 262 20.50 11.02 5.84
CA ARG A 262 20.98 11.48 4.51
C ARG A 262 20.65 10.55 3.35
N LEU A 263 19.50 9.90 3.38
CA LEU A 263 19.01 9.05 2.29
C LEU A 263 18.26 9.84 1.20
N ILE A 264 17.74 11.04 1.55
CA ILE A 264 17.04 11.98 0.64
C ILE A 264 17.44 13.41 0.94
#